data_f8c6e10634b6446abef5c3e1bccf94cf
#
_entry.id   f8c6e10634b6446abef5c3e1bccf94cf
#
_cell.length_a   1.000
_cell.length_b   1.000
_cell.length_c   1.000
_cell.angle_alpha   90.00
_cell.angle_beta   90.00
_cell.angle_gamma   90.00
#
_symmetry.space_group_name_H-M   'P 1'
#
loop_
_entity.id
_entity.type
_entity.pdbx_description
1 polymer ?
#
loop_
_entity_poly.entity_id
_entity_poly.type
_entity_poly.pdbx_seq_one_letter_code
_entity_poly.pdbx_strand_id
1 'polypeptide(L)'
;MALPNETLTAIFNHLPSSTLVILACVSLRFNAVAERILYSSISIIDSLSASSPYPLRTLWWCEAMCRRPHLIDSTRKLQIRWQADQSTPPPYYLVNTCERLGQVVPRFVALESLDLSLGPANLLTAHNTAPIHALERIIRNCHHFANLRSCSLSAERTKGVSPYTTILSSFLASLPVLRHLKLSDLQTGVEYLPIHALPLLTSFRGSPDAAASILPGRPVQYLSLIGEDSDVNRDNLPRMTYTTLPLRYLDLSAMSIRLILLRNISTYLPTIESLRVKLALRHTLHYSFSGIVSNRSEILSFLSSFFFSFFFFLLW
;
A
#
# COMPACT_ATOMS: atom_id res chain seq x y z
N MET A 1 22.98 12.76 39.81
CA MET A 1 22.72 11.49 39.09
C MET A 1 22.18 11.82 37.73
N ALA A 2 22.73 11.21 36.64
CA ALA A 2 22.18 11.38 35.31
C ALA A 2 21.11 10.28 35.07
N LEU A 3 19.94 10.66 34.51
CA LEU A 3 18.89 9.68 34.16
C LEU A 3 19.40 8.65 33.14
N PRO A 4 19.04 7.35 33.23
CA PRO A 4 19.34 6.35 32.20
C PRO A 4 18.77 6.74 30.83
N ASN A 5 19.35 6.23 29.73
CA ASN A 5 18.86 6.53 28.38
C ASN A 5 17.45 5.97 28.12
N GLU A 6 17.10 4.87 28.76
CA GLU A 6 15.77 4.25 28.71
C GLU A 6 14.72 5.20 29.29
N THR A 7 15.01 5.84 30.42
CA THR A 7 14.13 6.83 31.06
C THR A 7 13.99 8.08 30.18
N LEU A 8 15.09 8.56 29.60
CA LEU A 8 15.06 9.67 28.65
C LEU A 8 14.23 9.32 27.41
N THR A 9 14.39 8.12 26.89
CA THR A 9 13.60 7.62 25.74
C THR A 9 12.11 7.58 26.09
N ALA A 10 11.76 7.06 27.28
CA ALA A 10 10.37 7.03 27.73
C ALA A 10 9.76 8.45 27.82
N ILE A 11 10.51 9.41 28.39
CA ILE A 11 10.06 10.80 28.47
C ILE A 11 9.93 11.42 27.07
N PHE A 12 10.92 11.25 26.21
CA PHE A 12 10.99 11.89 24.90
C PHE A 12 9.92 11.35 23.94
N ASN A 13 9.49 10.12 24.08
CA ASN A 13 8.39 9.54 23.30
C ASN A 13 7.04 10.26 23.48
N HIS A 14 6.87 11.02 24.55
CA HIS A 14 5.67 11.81 24.82
C HIS A 14 5.78 13.26 24.33
N LEU A 15 6.92 13.65 23.77
CA LEU A 15 7.16 15.02 23.34
C LEU A 15 6.86 15.18 21.83
N PRO A 16 6.38 16.35 21.40
CA PRO A 16 6.22 16.66 19.99
C PRO A 16 7.58 16.75 19.28
N SER A 17 7.61 16.46 17.98
CA SER A 17 8.84 16.46 17.17
C SER A 17 9.59 17.79 17.22
N SER A 18 8.89 18.92 17.29
CA SER A 18 9.51 20.25 17.44
C SER A 18 10.34 20.38 18.72
N THR A 19 9.83 19.85 19.83
CA THR A 19 10.56 19.83 21.10
C THR A 19 11.77 18.88 21.04
N LEU A 20 11.61 17.72 20.39
CA LEU A 20 12.72 16.78 20.20
C LEU A 20 13.87 17.39 19.39
N VAL A 21 13.57 18.21 18.38
CA VAL A 21 14.58 18.94 17.60
C VAL A 21 15.36 19.90 18.49
N ILE A 22 14.68 20.63 19.40
CA ILE A 22 15.34 21.52 20.36
C ILE A 22 16.22 20.72 21.32
N LEU A 23 15.69 19.62 21.87
CA LEU A 23 16.44 18.75 22.79
C LEU A 23 17.68 18.13 22.14
N ALA A 24 17.62 17.82 20.84
CA ALA A 24 18.77 17.35 20.09
C ALA A 24 19.94 18.33 20.05
N CYS A 25 19.68 19.64 20.25
CA CYS A 25 20.71 20.68 20.30
C CYS A 25 21.29 20.93 21.70
N VAL A 26 20.72 20.31 22.75
CA VAL A 26 21.13 20.61 24.16
C VAL A 26 22.41 19.89 24.55
N SER A 27 22.56 18.61 24.16
CA SER A 27 23.75 17.81 24.46
C SER A 27 23.86 16.62 23.51
N LEU A 28 25.06 16.05 23.34
CA LEU A 28 25.29 14.87 22.53
C LEU A 28 24.43 13.68 22.98
N ARG A 29 24.20 13.54 24.27
CA ARG A 29 23.39 12.48 24.85
C ARG A 29 21.89 12.67 24.49
N PHE A 30 21.36 13.89 24.62
CA PHE A 30 20.00 14.21 24.24
C PHE A 30 19.82 14.10 22.72
N ASN A 31 20.83 14.51 21.95
CA ASN A 31 20.86 14.34 20.52
C ASN A 31 20.69 12.85 20.13
N ALA A 32 21.49 11.96 20.69
CA ALA A 32 21.42 10.54 20.37
C ALA A 32 20.05 9.90 20.70
N VAL A 33 19.39 10.32 21.79
CA VAL A 33 18.04 9.83 22.14
C VAL A 33 16.98 10.45 21.23
N ALA A 34 17.03 11.77 21.03
CA ALA A 34 16.06 12.48 20.21
C ALA A 34 16.11 12.07 18.74
N GLU A 35 17.30 11.93 18.14
CA GLU A 35 17.47 11.45 16.77
C GLU A 35 16.88 10.05 16.59
N ARG A 36 17.13 9.12 17.51
CA ARG A 36 16.56 7.76 17.43
C ARG A 36 15.03 7.79 17.38
N ILE A 37 14.38 8.67 18.11
CA ILE A 37 12.92 8.81 18.10
C ILE A 37 12.45 9.53 16.84
N LEU A 38 13.07 10.65 16.46
CA LEU A 38 12.71 11.43 15.27
C LEU A 38 12.81 10.59 13.99
N TYR A 39 13.85 9.78 13.87
CA TYR A 39 14.08 8.93 12.69
C TYR A 39 13.44 7.54 12.79
N SER A 40 12.76 7.20 13.88
CA SER A 40 12.02 5.94 14.00
C SER A 40 10.85 5.85 13.01
N SER A 41 10.24 6.98 12.67
CA SER A 41 9.15 7.09 11.71
C SER A 41 9.37 8.27 10.76
N ILE A 42 9.68 7.96 9.51
CA ILE A 42 10.01 8.93 8.46
C ILE A 42 8.83 9.04 7.51
N SER A 43 8.35 10.26 7.28
CA SER A 43 7.33 10.56 6.28
C SER A 43 7.80 11.71 5.39
N ILE A 44 7.93 11.43 4.09
CA ILE A 44 8.40 12.37 3.07
C ILE A 44 7.30 12.55 2.05
N ILE A 45 6.91 13.79 1.82
CA ILE A 45 5.91 14.16 0.82
C ILE A 45 6.54 15.20 -0.10
N ASP A 46 6.68 14.85 -1.38
CA ASP A 46 7.08 15.76 -2.44
C ASP A 46 5.90 16.06 -3.36
N SER A 47 5.68 17.34 -3.65
CA SER A 47 4.71 17.79 -4.64
C SER A 47 5.45 18.07 -5.95
N LEU A 48 5.13 17.31 -6.99
CA LEU A 48 5.73 17.43 -8.31
C LEU A 48 4.88 18.33 -9.19
N SER A 49 5.46 19.38 -9.72
CA SER A 49 4.80 20.34 -10.62
C SER A 49 5.77 20.74 -11.76
N ALA A 50 5.27 21.47 -12.75
CA ALA A 50 6.11 21.99 -13.83
C ALA A 50 7.24 22.90 -13.31
N SER A 51 7.02 23.64 -12.23
CA SER A 51 8.03 24.49 -11.58
C SER A 51 8.98 23.75 -10.65
N SER A 52 8.58 22.58 -10.13
CA SER A 52 9.36 21.75 -9.21
C SER A 52 9.21 20.27 -9.60
N PRO A 53 9.86 19.83 -10.70
CA PRO A 53 9.69 18.48 -11.23
C PRO A 53 10.43 17.40 -10.43
N TYR A 54 11.32 17.79 -9.53
CA TYR A 54 12.16 16.87 -8.77
C TYR A 54 11.61 16.63 -7.37
N PRO A 55 11.63 15.41 -6.87
CA PRO A 55 11.32 15.09 -5.48
C PRO A 55 12.51 15.45 -4.58
N LEU A 56 12.72 16.74 -4.34
CA LEU A 56 13.91 17.28 -3.68
C LEU A 56 14.03 16.80 -2.22
N ARG A 57 12.91 16.71 -1.50
CA ARG A 57 12.93 16.20 -0.11
C ARG A 57 13.39 14.76 -0.05
N THR A 58 12.89 13.93 -0.98
CA THR A 58 13.34 12.52 -1.11
C THR A 58 14.84 12.45 -1.43
N LEU A 59 15.35 13.29 -2.35
CA LEU A 59 16.77 13.32 -2.70
C LEU A 59 17.65 13.74 -1.52
N TRP A 60 17.29 14.82 -0.81
CA TRP A 60 18.03 15.28 0.37
C TRP A 60 18.00 14.25 1.50
N TRP A 61 16.87 13.57 1.67
CA TRP A 61 16.76 12.49 2.64
C TRP A 61 17.68 11.32 2.29
N CYS A 62 17.72 10.88 1.02
CA CYS A 62 18.64 9.83 0.58
C CYS A 62 20.10 10.22 0.88
N GLU A 63 20.47 11.47 0.61
CA GLU A 63 21.83 11.97 0.90
C GLU A 63 22.12 12.00 2.40
N ALA A 64 21.16 12.44 3.22
CA ALA A 64 21.27 12.44 4.69
C ALA A 64 21.47 11.01 5.24
N MET A 65 20.73 10.01 4.72
CA MET A 65 20.88 8.61 5.11
C MET A 65 22.23 8.02 4.71
N CYS A 66 22.76 8.43 3.56
CA CYS A 66 24.12 8.03 3.14
C CYS A 66 25.20 8.61 4.07
N ARG A 67 25.03 9.85 4.53
CA ARG A 67 25.99 10.52 5.44
C ARG A 67 25.88 10.05 6.88
N ARG A 68 24.70 9.57 7.31
CA ARG A 68 24.40 9.17 8.70
C ARG A 68 23.82 7.77 8.78
N PRO A 69 24.62 6.73 8.48
CA PRO A 69 24.13 5.35 8.40
C PRO A 69 23.51 4.83 9.71
N HIS A 70 23.92 5.34 10.88
CA HIS A 70 23.38 4.96 12.18
C HIS A 70 21.88 5.28 12.34
N LEU A 71 21.33 6.21 11.57
CA LEU A 71 19.88 6.54 11.57
C LEU A 71 19.05 5.45 10.91
N ILE A 72 19.64 4.70 9.97
CA ILE A 72 19.00 3.61 9.24
C ILE A 72 18.55 2.50 10.22
N ASP A 73 19.39 2.17 11.19
CA ASP A 73 19.11 1.10 12.19
C ASP A 73 17.97 1.46 13.13
N SER A 74 17.71 2.76 13.30
CA SER A 74 16.64 3.27 14.16
C SER A 74 15.29 3.31 13.48
N THR A 75 15.25 3.28 12.14
CA THR A 75 14.03 3.49 11.35
C THR A 75 13.16 2.24 11.33
N ARG A 76 11.91 2.40 11.79
CA ARG A 76 10.88 1.35 11.81
C ARG A 76 9.79 1.59 10.76
N LYS A 77 9.52 2.85 10.43
CA LYS A 77 8.48 3.22 9.46
C LYS A 77 9.06 4.18 8.43
N LEU A 78 8.84 3.86 7.16
CA LEU A 78 9.22 4.71 6.03
C LEU A 78 8.03 4.91 5.12
N GLN A 79 7.65 6.17 4.92
CA GLN A 79 6.63 6.58 3.98
C GLN A 79 7.19 7.61 3.02
N ILE A 80 7.08 7.35 1.72
CA ILE A 80 7.47 8.28 0.66
C ILE A 80 6.29 8.44 -0.27
N ARG A 81 5.83 9.69 -0.45
CA ARG A 81 4.71 10.04 -1.33
C ARG A 81 5.12 11.14 -2.29
N TRP A 82 4.93 10.88 -3.58
CA TRP A 82 5.05 11.89 -4.61
C TRP A 82 3.66 12.21 -5.15
N GLN A 83 3.25 13.45 -4.98
CA GLN A 83 1.98 13.96 -5.47
C GLN A 83 2.26 14.72 -6.78
N ALA A 84 1.82 14.15 -7.90
CA ALA A 84 1.96 14.79 -9.20
C ALA A 84 0.77 15.71 -9.46
N ASP A 85 1.04 16.90 -9.96
CA ASP A 85 0.02 17.79 -10.54
C ASP A 85 -0.23 17.38 -12.01
N GLN A 86 -1.39 17.72 -12.57
CA GLN A 86 -1.76 17.44 -13.97
C GLN A 86 -0.76 18.03 -14.98
N SER A 87 -0.03 19.06 -14.57
CA SER A 87 1.03 19.73 -15.36
C SER A 87 2.41 19.09 -15.18
N THR A 88 2.53 17.94 -14.52
CA THR A 88 3.82 17.33 -14.21
C THR A 88 4.58 16.95 -15.48
N PRO A 89 5.85 17.35 -15.61
CA PRO A 89 6.67 17.02 -16.77
C PRO A 89 6.98 15.51 -16.85
N PRO A 90 7.49 15.05 -18.02
CA PRO A 90 7.76 13.64 -18.25
C PRO A 90 8.62 12.98 -17.17
N PRO A 91 8.38 11.71 -16.85
CA PRO A 91 8.95 11.02 -15.70
C PRO A 91 10.46 10.71 -15.76
N TYR A 92 11.18 11.06 -16.83
CA TYR A 92 12.63 10.85 -16.92
C TYR A 92 13.41 11.56 -15.81
N TYR A 93 12.88 12.65 -15.25
CA TYR A 93 13.49 13.35 -14.11
C TYR A 93 13.54 12.49 -12.83
N LEU A 94 12.72 11.45 -12.74
CA LEU A 94 12.61 10.62 -11.56
C LEU A 94 13.61 9.46 -11.51
N VAL A 95 14.26 9.13 -12.63
CA VAL A 95 15.18 7.97 -12.75
C VAL A 95 16.26 8.01 -11.67
N ASN A 96 16.98 9.14 -11.56
CA ASN A 96 18.04 9.30 -10.57
C ASN A 96 17.54 9.14 -9.13
N THR A 97 16.35 9.68 -8.83
CA THR A 97 15.76 9.54 -7.48
C THR A 97 15.40 8.11 -7.19
N CYS A 98 14.82 7.37 -8.13
CA CYS A 98 14.51 5.96 -7.99
C CYS A 98 15.77 5.10 -7.82
N GLU A 99 16.85 5.43 -8.52
CA GLU A 99 18.14 4.76 -8.35
C GLU A 99 18.72 4.97 -6.94
N ARG A 100 18.69 6.22 -6.45
CA ARG A 100 19.13 6.52 -5.09
C ARG A 100 18.26 5.85 -4.04
N LEU A 101 16.93 5.82 -4.21
CA LEU A 101 16.03 5.06 -3.35
C LEU A 101 16.36 3.57 -3.37
N GLY A 102 16.62 2.99 -4.56
CA GLY A 102 17.02 1.60 -4.72
C GLY A 102 18.37 1.24 -4.06
N GLN A 103 19.21 2.23 -3.76
CA GLN A 103 20.45 2.06 -3.00
C GLN A 103 20.27 2.23 -1.50
N VAL A 104 19.35 3.10 -1.08
CA VAL A 104 19.16 3.47 0.33
C VAL A 104 18.13 2.57 1.00
N VAL A 105 16.97 2.32 0.38
CA VAL A 105 15.86 1.54 0.97
C VAL A 105 16.27 0.12 1.39
N PRO A 106 17.06 -0.65 0.62
CA PRO A 106 17.46 -2.00 1.03
C PRO A 106 18.29 -2.06 2.33
N ARG A 107 18.85 -0.95 2.77
CA ARG A 107 19.69 -0.88 3.98
C ARG A 107 18.87 -0.85 5.27
N PHE A 108 17.56 -0.61 5.21
CA PHE A 108 16.67 -0.50 6.39
C PHE A 108 16.24 -1.88 6.90
N VAL A 109 17.15 -2.67 7.42
CA VAL A 109 16.90 -4.05 7.91
C VAL A 109 15.89 -4.14 9.07
N ALA A 110 15.75 -3.05 9.83
CA ALA A 110 14.86 -2.98 10.99
C ALA A 110 13.44 -2.47 10.64
N LEU A 111 13.14 -2.27 9.36
CA LEU A 111 11.89 -1.68 8.90
C LEU A 111 10.68 -2.60 9.19
N GLU A 112 9.64 -2.04 9.80
CA GLU A 112 8.38 -2.71 10.11
C GLU A 112 7.24 -2.29 9.17
N SER A 113 7.33 -1.07 8.63
CA SER A 113 6.32 -0.52 7.70
C SER A 113 6.98 0.25 6.57
N LEU A 114 6.63 -0.12 5.32
CA LEU A 114 7.07 0.54 4.10
C LEU A 114 5.84 1.01 3.31
N ASP A 115 5.75 2.31 3.02
CA ASP A 115 4.71 2.91 2.16
C ASP A 115 5.38 3.74 1.06
N LEU A 116 5.38 3.22 -0.16
CA LEU A 116 5.87 3.90 -1.36
C LEU A 116 4.68 4.24 -2.24
N SER A 117 4.28 5.51 -2.25
CA SER A 117 3.25 6.05 -3.14
C SER A 117 3.92 7.01 -4.12
N LEU A 118 4.45 6.43 -5.19
CA LEU A 118 5.16 7.17 -6.21
C LEU A 118 4.14 7.65 -7.26
N GLY A 119 4.25 8.91 -7.68
CA GLY A 119 3.42 9.46 -8.75
C GLY A 119 3.66 8.70 -10.07
N PRO A 120 4.22 9.35 -11.10
CA PRO A 120 4.39 8.72 -12.40
C PRO A 120 5.21 7.43 -12.33
N ALA A 121 4.61 6.31 -12.75
CA ALA A 121 5.25 4.99 -12.69
C ALA A 121 6.33 4.78 -13.74
N ASN A 122 6.25 5.51 -14.85
CA ASN A 122 7.15 5.35 -16.00
C ASN A 122 8.45 6.06 -15.80
N LEU A 123 9.54 5.31 -15.78
CA LEU A 123 10.86 5.86 -15.93
C LEU A 123 11.29 5.71 -17.39
N LEU A 124 11.21 6.80 -18.15
CA LEU A 124 11.80 6.87 -19.48
C LEU A 124 13.31 7.10 -19.33
N THR A 125 14.11 6.18 -19.82
CA THR A 125 15.55 6.36 -19.93
C THR A 125 15.86 7.10 -21.24
N ALA A 126 16.86 7.99 -21.22
CA ALA A 126 17.25 8.80 -22.39
C ALA A 126 17.75 7.98 -23.60
N HIS A 127 17.93 6.69 -23.47
CA HIS A 127 18.55 5.80 -24.46
C HIS A 127 17.63 4.67 -24.92
N ASN A 128 16.43 4.96 -25.45
CA ASN A 128 15.55 3.97 -26.12
C ASN A 128 15.46 2.55 -25.51
N THR A 129 15.82 2.39 -24.25
CA THR A 129 15.58 1.14 -23.49
C THR A 129 14.12 1.08 -23.09
N ALA A 130 13.56 -0.12 -22.99
CA ALA A 130 12.19 -0.33 -22.54
C ALA A 130 11.93 0.42 -21.21
N PRO A 131 10.78 1.08 -21.06
CA PRO A 131 10.46 1.81 -19.83
C PRO A 131 10.46 0.85 -18.65
N ILE A 132 11.19 1.23 -17.59
CA ILE A 132 11.26 0.44 -16.34
C ILE A 132 10.30 1.05 -15.33
N HIS A 133 9.61 0.22 -14.59
CA HIS A 133 8.70 0.67 -13.54
C HIS A 133 9.48 1.25 -12.36
N ALA A 134 9.04 2.40 -11.83
CA ALA A 134 9.72 3.09 -10.72
C ALA A 134 9.89 2.19 -9.49
N LEU A 135 8.81 1.48 -9.10
CA LEU A 135 8.85 0.54 -7.98
C LEU A 135 9.81 -0.62 -8.23
N GLU A 136 9.89 -1.14 -9.45
CA GLU A 136 10.84 -2.21 -9.80
C GLU A 136 12.28 -1.82 -9.49
N ARG A 137 12.67 -0.60 -9.86
CA ARG A 137 14.03 -0.11 -9.56
C ARG A 137 14.33 -0.05 -8.07
N ILE A 138 13.34 0.30 -7.27
CA ILE A 138 13.52 0.45 -5.82
C ILE A 138 13.53 -0.91 -5.13
N ILE A 139 12.58 -1.81 -5.45
CA ILE A 139 12.43 -3.08 -4.72
C ILE A 139 13.37 -4.19 -5.19
N ARG A 140 14.00 -4.05 -6.36
CA ARG A 140 14.88 -5.08 -6.96
C ARG A 140 15.93 -5.62 -6.00
N ASN A 141 16.48 -4.78 -5.14
CA ASN A 141 17.53 -5.14 -4.19
C ASN A 141 17.04 -5.30 -2.75
N CYS A 142 15.71 -5.28 -2.53
CA CYS A 142 15.12 -5.33 -1.21
C CYS A 142 14.84 -6.78 -0.78
N HIS A 143 15.84 -7.52 -0.31
CA HIS A 143 15.70 -8.93 0.06
C HIS A 143 15.88 -9.20 1.56
N HIS A 144 16.05 -8.17 2.41
CA HIS A 144 16.47 -8.34 3.81
C HIS A 144 15.49 -7.76 4.83
N PHE A 145 14.21 -7.59 4.50
CA PHE A 145 13.20 -7.04 5.42
C PHE A 145 12.59 -8.11 6.34
N ALA A 146 13.41 -8.67 7.25
CA ALA A 146 12.94 -9.70 8.17
C ALA A 146 11.82 -9.26 9.12
N ASN A 147 11.69 -7.95 9.37
CA ASN A 147 10.73 -7.37 10.32
C ASN A 147 9.54 -6.68 9.66
N LEU A 148 9.45 -6.66 8.33
CA LEU A 148 8.42 -5.90 7.62
C LEU A 148 7.04 -6.53 7.79
N ARG A 149 6.16 -5.83 8.51
CA ARG A 149 4.79 -6.26 8.81
C ARG A 149 3.74 -5.61 7.90
N SER A 150 4.03 -4.42 7.39
CA SER A 150 3.13 -3.66 6.50
C SER A 150 3.88 -3.15 5.29
N CYS A 151 3.37 -3.46 4.09
CA CYS A 151 3.93 -3.00 2.83
C CYS A 151 2.82 -2.41 1.95
N SER A 152 3.01 -1.17 1.51
CA SER A 152 2.13 -0.48 0.58
C SER A 152 2.95 0.00 -0.61
N LEU A 153 2.63 -0.49 -1.80
CA LEU A 153 3.25 -0.09 -3.05
C LEU A 153 2.18 0.49 -3.97
N SER A 154 2.44 1.68 -4.48
CA SER A 154 1.52 2.40 -5.35
C SER A 154 2.29 3.31 -6.29
N ALA A 155 1.90 3.33 -7.57
CA ALA A 155 2.36 4.29 -8.55
C ALA A 155 1.20 4.68 -9.47
N GLU A 156 1.29 5.81 -10.16
CA GLU A 156 0.30 6.18 -11.16
C GLU A 156 0.41 5.26 -12.38
N ARG A 157 -0.74 4.79 -12.83
CA ARG A 157 -0.82 3.95 -14.02
C ARG A 157 -0.41 4.74 -15.25
N THR A 158 0.48 4.15 -16.03
CA THR A 158 0.85 4.66 -17.34
C THR A 158 0.72 3.53 -18.36
N LYS A 159 0.11 3.83 -19.51
CA LYS A 159 -0.02 2.86 -20.61
C LYS A 159 1.38 2.48 -21.13
N GLY A 160 1.58 1.19 -21.42
CA GLY A 160 2.77 0.68 -22.08
C GLY A 160 3.96 0.33 -21.16
N VAL A 161 3.78 0.32 -19.83
CA VAL A 161 4.82 -0.19 -18.91
C VAL A 161 4.60 -1.67 -18.67
N SER A 162 5.66 -2.44 -18.79
CA SER A 162 5.64 -3.85 -18.41
C SER A 162 5.38 -3.99 -16.91
N PRO A 163 4.50 -4.91 -16.50
CA PRO A 163 4.28 -5.17 -15.09
C PRO A 163 5.58 -5.72 -14.46
N TYR A 164 5.90 -5.25 -13.27
CA TYR A 164 7.09 -5.68 -12.50
C TYR A 164 6.82 -6.96 -11.66
N THR A 165 5.95 -7.83 -12.16
CA THR A 165 5.41 -9.00 -11.43
C THR A 165 6.49 -9.98 -10.98
N THR A 166 7.49 -10.25 -11.79
CA THR A 166 8.60 -11.17 -11.46
C THR A 166 9.45 -10.65 -10.31
N ILE A 167 9.83 -9.38 -10.35
CA ILE A 167 10.60 -8.75 -9.27
C ILE A 167 9.76 -8.65 -8.00
N LEU A 168 8.47 -8.30 -8.15
CA LEU A 168 7.54 -8.25 -7.03
C LEU A 168 7.36 -9.62 -6.38
N SER A 169 7.26 -10.70 -7.16
CA SER A 169 7.17 -12.06 -6.64
C SER A 169 8.38 -12.43 -5.78
N SER A 170 9.58 -12.16 -6.27
CA SER A 170 10.83 -12.39 -5.52
C SER A 170 10.89 -11.55 -4.23
N PHE A 171 10.50 -10.28 -4.31
CA PHE A 171 10.42 -9.40 -3.16
C PHE A 171 9.44 -9.91 -2.12
N LEU A 172 8.20 -10.24 -2.52
CA LEU A 172 7.16 -10.75 -1.61
C LEU A 172 7.57 -12.08 -0.97
N ALA A 173 8.24 -12.96 -1.71
CA ALA A 173 8.74 -14.24 -1.18
C ALA A 173 9.79 -14.05 -0.06
N SER A 174 10.48 -12.92 -0.02
CA SER A 174 11.48 -12.58 0.99
C SER A 174 10.91 -11.99 2.29
N LEU A 175 9.56 -11.84 2.41
CA LEU A 175 8.90 -11.15 3.54
C LEU A 175 8.17 -12.13 4.48
N PRO A 176 8.84 -12.78 5.42
CA PRO A 176 8.27 -13.87 6.21
C PRO A 176 7.22 -13.42 7.24
N VAL A 177 7.28 -12.19 7.72
CA VAL A 177 6.41 -11.67 8.79
C VAL A 177 5.36 -10.67 8.31
N LEU A 178 5.20 -10.50 6.99
CA LEU A 178 4.27 -9.55 6.41
C LEU A 178 2.83 -9.90 6.76
N ARG A 179 2.08 -8.91 7.30
CA ARG A 179 0.68 -9.05 7.71
C ARG A 179 -0.27 -8.23 6.83
N HIS A 180 0.18 -7.07 6.38
CA HIS A 180 -0.64 -6.13 5.61
C HIS A 180 0.06 -5.80 4.30
N LEU A 181 -0.59 -6.13 3.18
CA LEU A 181 -0.09 -5.85 1.83
C LEU A 181 -1.08 -5.00 1.06
N LYS A 182 -0.60 -3.89 0.48
CA LYS A 182 -1.37 -3.03 -0.42
C LYS A 182 -0.61 -2.84 -1.72
N LEU A 183 -1.26 -3.21 -2.84
CA LEU A 183 -0.76 -3.05 -4.20
C LEU A 183 -1.81 -2.30 -5.02
N SER A 184 -1.68 -0.97 -5.11
CA SER A 184 -2.75 -0.15 -5.72
C SER A 184 -2.61 0.02 -7.23
N ASP A 185 -1.43 -0.17 -7.78
CA ASP A 185 -1.09 0.01 -9.19
C ASP A 185 -1.10 -1.29 -10.00
N LEU A 186 -0.96 -2.43 -9.33
CA LEU A 186 -0.90 -3.74 -9.97
C LEU A 186 -2.29 -4.20 -10.40
N GLN A 187 -2.49 -4.34 -11.70
CA GLN A 187 -3.76 -4.79 -12.29
C GLN A 187 -3.74 -6.26 -12.68
N THR A 188 -2.56 -6.78 -12.95
CA THR A 188 -2.34 -8.19 -13.34
C THR A 188 -2.02 -9.05 -12.13
N GLY A 189 -2.25 -10.35 -12.23
CA GLY A 189 -1.83 -11.29 -11.20
C GLY A 189 -0.31 -11.31 -11.00
N VAL A 190 0.10 -11.69 -9.81
CA VAL A 190 1.51 -11.96 -9.49
C VAL A 190 1.83 -13.39 -9.91
N GLU A 191 2.71 -13.53 -10.88
CA GLU A 191 3.13 -14.84 -11.37
C GLU A 191 4.09 -15.52 -10.36
N TYR A 192 3.95 -16.85 -10.24
CA TYR A 192 4.90 -17.72 -9.54
C TYR A 192 5.21 -17.38 -8.07
N LEU A 193 4.24 -16.83 -7.34
CA LEU A 193 4.44 -16.62 -5.91
C LEU A 193 4.35 -17.98 -5.18
N PRO A 194 5.44 -18.46 -4.52
CA PRO A 194 5.46 -19.75 -3.84
C PRO A 194 4.34 -19.85 -2.79
N ILE A 195 3.76 -21.04 -2.64
CA ILE A 195 2.62 -21.26 -1.74
C ILE A 195 2.95 -20.98 -0.27
N HIS A 196 4.19 -21.17 0.13
CA HIS A 196 4.70 -20.91 1.47
C HIS A 196 5.10 -19.44 1.70
N ALA A 197 5.08 -18.61 0.64
CA ALA A 197 5.36 -17.19 0.78
C ALA A 197 4.22 -16.48 1.52
N LEU A 198 4.54 -15.44 2.30
CA LEU A 198 3.61 -14.62 3.06
C LEU A 198 2.75 -15.42 4.08
N PRO A 199 3.34 -16.24 4.94
CA PRO A 199 2.59 -17.16 5.82
C PRO A 199 1.74 -16.44 6.88
N LEU A 200 1.99 -15.18 7.14
CA LEU A 200 1.28 -14.37 8.14
C LEU A 200 0.40 -13.28 7.54
N LEU A 201 0.15 -13.31 6.23
CA LEU A 201 -0.64 -12.29 5.54
C LEU A 201 -2.11 -12.34 5.99
N THR A 202 -2.57 -11.33 6.72
CA THR A 202 -3.94 -11.24 7.24
C THR A 202 -4.82 -10.27 6.47
N SER A 203 -4.22 -9.27 5.81
CA SER A 203 -4.93 -8.22 5.10
C SER A 203 -4.31 -7.96 3.73
N PHE A 204 -5.15 -7.94 2.71
CA PHE A 204 -4.75 -7.60 1.35
C PHE A 204 -5.63 -6.49 0.77
N ARG A 205 -4.99 -5.54 0.06
CA ARG A 205 -5.68 -4.52 -0.73
C ARG A 205 -5.05 -4.40 -2.11
N GLY A 206 -5.85 -4.56 -3.17
CA GLY A 206 -5.36 -4.47 -4.56
C GLY A 206 -6.44 -4.80 -5.57
N SER A 207 -6.03 -5.02 -6.83
CA SER A 207 -6.94 -5.43 -7.91
C SER A 207 -7.46 -6.86 -7.70
N PRO A 208 -8.59 -7.22 -8.35
CA PRO A 208 -9.13 -8.58 -8.28
C PRO A 208 -8.15 -9.66 -8.77
N ASP A 209 -7.40 -9.40 -9.85
CA ASP A 209 -6.44 -10.36 -10.38
C ASP A 209 -5.22 -10.54 -9.48
N ALA A 210 -4.73 -9.45 -8.88
CA ALA A 210 -3.68 -9.54 -7.87
C ALA A 210 -4.18 -10.32 -6.64
N ALA A 211 -5.41 -10.08 -6.18
CA ALA A 211 -6.02 -10.85 -5.10
C ALA A 211 -6.10 -12.34 -5.43
N ALA A 212 -6.62 -12.71 -6.61
CA ALA A 212 -6.75 -14.09 -7.06
C ALA A 212 -5.40 -14.83 -7.17
N SER A 213 -4.30 -14.11 -7.37
CA SER A 213 -2.95 -14.71 -7.43
C SER A 213 -2.28 -14.79 -6.05
N ILE A 214 -2.58 -13.86 -5.14
CA ILE A 214 -1.89 -13.76 -3.85
C ILE A 214 -2.63 -14.51 -2.74
N LEU A 215 -3.96 -14.51 -2.70
CA LEU A 215 -4.74 -15.06 -1.60
C LEU A 215 -4.64 -16.58 -1.41
N PRO A 216 -4.58 -17.41 -2.48
CA PRO A 216 -4.55 -18.85 -2.33
C PRO A 216 -3.44 -19.34 -1.39
N GLY A 217 -3.82 -20.18 -0.41
CA GLY A 217 -2.90 -20.77 0.56
C GLY A 217 -2.44 -19.83 1.68
N ARG A 218 -3.04 -18.63 1.84
CA ARG A 218 -2.64 -17.62 2.84
C ARG A 218 -3.77 -17.32 3.82
N PRO A 219 -3.47 -16.92 5.09
CA PRO A 219 -4.48 -16.70 6.13
C PRO A 219 -5.13 -15.31 6.05
N VAL A 220 -5.50 -14.88 4.84
CA VAL A 220 -6.13 -13.57 4.64
C VAL A 220 -7.58 -13.60 5.10
N GLN A 221 -7.93 -12.69 6.00
CA GLN A 221 -9.28 -12.50 6.51
C GLN A 221 -9.89 -11.16 6.09
N TYR A 222 -9.08 -10.15 5.80
CA TYR A 222 -9.49 -8.84 5.33
C TYR A 222 -9.08 -8.63 3.88
N LEU A 223 -10.06 -8.44 3.01
CA LEU A 223 -9.86 -8.17 1.58
C LEU A 223 -10.46 -6.81 1.21
N SER A 224 -9.67 -5.92 0.61
CA SER A 224 -10.13 -4.67 0.00
C SER A 224 -9.80 -4.68 -1.49
N LEU A 225 -10.82 -4.58 -2.34
CA LEU A 225 -10.64 -4.57 -3.78
C LEU A 225 -10.65 -3.14 -4.33
N ILE A 226 -9.85 -2.93 -5.38
CA ILE A 226 -9.70 -1.66 -6.09
C ILE A 226 -9.87 -1.93 -7.59
N GLY A 227 -10.67 -1.13 -8.28
CA GLY A 227 -10.87 -1.22 -9.73
C GLY A 227 -12.32 -1.08 -10.15
N GLU A 228 -12.65 -1.64 -11.30
CA GLU A 228 -13.99 -1.66 -11.85
C GLU A 228 -14.69 -3.00 -11.54
N ASP A 229 -16.02 -3.02 -11.59
CA ASP A 229 -16.79 -4.26 -11.42
C ASP A 229 -16.50 -5.31 -12.51
N SER A 230 -16.15 -4.87 -13.71
CA SER A 230 -15.73 -5.72 -14.83
C SER A 230 -14.43 -6.47 -14.55
N ASP A 231 -13.59 -5.97 -13.65
CA ASP A 231 -12.34 -6.61 -13.27
C ASP A 231 -12.57 -7.87 -12.42
N VAL A 232 -13.76 -7.97 -11.78
CA VAL A 232 -14.16 -9.16 -11.02
C VAL A 232 -14.93 -10.10 -11.95
N ASN A 233 -14.33 -11.25 -12.24
CA ASN A 233 -14.86 -12.21 -13.17
C ASN A 233 -15.05 -13.60 -12.53
N ARG A 234 -15.52 -14.58 -13.32
CA ARG A 234 -15.77 -15.95 -12.87
C ARG A 234 -14.50 -16.73 -12.56
N ASP A 235 -13.35 -16.26 -13.04
CA ASP A 235 -12.08 -16.98 -12.88
C ASP A 235 -11.34 -16.49 -11.62
N ASN A 236 -11.38 -15.16 -11.33
CA ASN A 236 -10.65 -14.60 -10.20
C ASN A 236 -11.44 -14.71 -8.88
N LEU A 237 -12.76 -14.56 -8.89
CA LEU A 237 -13.56 -14.58 -7.67
C LEU A 237 -13.50 -15.91 -6.89
N PRO A 238 -13.64 -17.10 -7.52
CA PRO A 238 -13.47 -18.37 -6.82
C PRO A 238 -12.06 -18.55 -6.24
N ARG A 239 -11.03 -18.09 -6.96
CA ARG A 239 -9.64 -18.21 -6.50
C ARG A 239 -9.36 -17.45 -5.20
N MET A 240 -10.07 -16.33 -4.98
CA MET A 240 -9.96 -15.56 -3.73
C MET A 240 -10.48 -16.34 -2.50
N THR A 241 -11.26 -17.41 -2.69
CA THR A 241 -11.78 -18.24 -1.59
C THR A 241 -10.77 -19.27 -1.08
N TYR A 242 -9.68 -19.53 -1.83
CA TYR A 242 -8.70 -20.56 -1.48
C TYR A 242 -7.70 -20.09 -0.40
N THR A 243 -8.16 -19.22 0.50
CA THR A 243 -7.42 -18.81 1.69
C THR A 243 -7.41 -19.92 2.74
N THR A 244 -6.36 -19.99 3.58
CA THR A 244 -6.29 -21.00 4.66
C THR A 244 -7.24 -20.69 5.82
N LEU A 245 -7.64 -19.43 5.97
CA LEU A 245 -8.69 -18.99 6.89
C LEU A 245 -9.83 -18.35 6.09
N PRO A 246 -11.09 -18.47 6.53
CA PRO A 246 -12.21 -17.86 5.81
C PRO A 246 -12.09 -16.34 5.75
N LEU A 247 -12.40 -15.77 4.57
CA LEU A 247 -12.54 -14.33 4.42
C LEU A 247 -13.74 -13.84 5.25
N ARG A 248 -13.51 -12.86 6.12
CA ARG A 248 -14.55 -12.29 7.01
C ARG A 248 -14.93 -10.87 6.63
N TYR A 249 -13.98 -10.08 6.15
CA TYR A 249 -14.17 -8.67 5.86
C TYR A 249 -13.89 -8.38 4.40
N LEU A 250 -14.88 -7.81 3.71
CA LEU A 250 -14.76 -7.41 2.32
C LEU A 250 -15.06 -5.91 2.17
N ASP A 251 -14.07 -5.16 1.70
CA ASP A 251 -14.19 -3.73 1.40
C ASP A 251 -14.15 -3.49 -0.12
N LEU A 252 -15.27 -3.03 -0.66
CA LEU A 252 -15.47 -2.68 -2.06
C LEU A 252 -15.66 -1.16 -2.26
N SER A 253 -15.38 -0.36 -1.23
CA SER A 253 -15.61 1.10 -1.29
C SER A 253 -14.76 1.83 -2.33
N ALA A 254 -13.70 1.19 -2.81
CA ALA A 254 -12.80 1.70 -3.87
C ALA A 254 -13.09 1.10 -5.25
N MET A 255 -14.23 0.43 -5.42
CA MET A 255 -14.68 -0.14 -6.70
C MET A 255 -15.95 0.56 -7.19
N SER A 256 -16.13 0.58 -8.51
CA SER A 256 -17.43 0.83 -9.14
C SER A 256 -18.26 -0.46 -9.03
N ILE A 257 -19.39 -0.44 -8.32
CA ILE A 257 -20.15 -1.65 -8.02
C ILE A 257 -21.47 -1.65 -8.77
N ARG A 258 -21.77 -2.76 -9.46
CA ARG A 258 -23.07 -3.12 -9.99
C ARG A 258 -23.73 -4.22 -9.17
N LEU A 259 -25.05 -4.33 -9.23
CA LEU A 259 -25.81 -5.34 -8.47
C LEU A 259 -25.39 -6.77 -8.77
N ILE A 260 -24.96 -7.06 -10.00
CA ILE A 260 -24.50 -8.38 -10.40
C ILE A 260 -23.23 -8.82 -9.62
N LEU A 261 -22.35 -7.89 -9.32
CA LEU A 261 -21.17 -8.16 -8.51
C LEU A 261 -21.56 -8.56 -7.08
N LEU A 262 -22.50 -7.86 -6.46
CA LEU A 262 -22.99 -8.19 -5.12
C LEU A 262 -23.62 -9.59 -5.08
N ARG A 263 -24.38 -9.96 -6.11
CA ARG A 263 -24.94 -11.30 -6.25
C ARG A 263 -23.84 -12.37 -6.36
N ASN A 264 -22.83 -12.13 -7.18
CA ASN A 264 -21.70 -13.06 -7.32
C ASN A 264 -20.95 -13.21 -5.97
N ILE A 265 -20.70 -12.12 -5.26
CA ILE A 265 -20.06 -12.13 -3.94
C ILE A 265 -20.88 -12.98 -2.96
N SER A 266 -22.20 -12.82 -2.89
CA SER A 266 -23.04 -13.62 -2.00
C SER A 266 -22.98 -15.12 -2.30
N THR A 267 -22.77 -15.48 -3.56
CA THR A 267 -22.67 -16.88 -4.00
C THR A 267 -21.29 -17.48 -3.71
N TYR A 268 -20.21 -16.76 -4.00
CA TYR A 268 -18.85 -17.28 -3.91
C TYR A 268 -18.17 -17.02 -2.56
N LEU A 269 -18.58 -16.00 -1.82
CA LEU A 269 -17.96 -15.60 -0.55
C LEU A 269 -18.97 -15.66 0.61
N PRO A 270 -19.60 -16.82 0.91
CA PRO A 270 -20.65 -16.93 1.92
C PRO A 270 -20.13 -16.74 3.35
N THR A 271 -18.82 -16.71 3.57
CA THR A 271 -18.17 -16.54 4.88
C THR A 271 -18.00 -15.08 5.29
N ILE A 272 -18.37 -14.11 4.44
CA ILE A 272 -18.23 -12.70 4.74
C ILE A 272 -19.17 -12.31 5.90
N GLU A 273 -18.57 -11.77 6.95
CA GLU A 273 -19.26 -11.27 8.13
C GLU A 273 -19.50 -9.75 8.06
N SER A 274 -18.64 -9.02 7.34
CA SER A 274 -18.72 -7.58 7.18
C SER A 274 -18.43 -7.18 5.73
N LEU A 275 -19.35 -6.42 5.14
CA LEU A 275 -19.25 -5.91 3.78
C LEU A 275 -19.32 -4.38 3.79
N ARG A 276 -18.28 -3.74 3.25
CA ARG A 276 -18.24 -2.30 3.03
C ARG A 276 -18.39 -1.99 1.56
N VAL A 277 -19.38 -1.18 1.20
CA VAL A 277 -19.66 -0.79 -0.18
C VAL A 277 -19.85 0.73 -0.28
N LYS A 278 -19.55 1.27 -1.46
CA LYS A 278 -19.89 2.63 -1.85
C LYS A 278 -20.81 2.55 -3.08
N LEU A 279 -22.07 2.84 -2.91
CA LEU A 279 -23.04 2.83 -3.98
C LEU A 279 -23.18 4.23 -4.56
N ALA A 280 -22.96 4.38 -5.87
CA ALA A 280 -23.26 5.59 -6.61
C ALA A 280 -24.68 5.47 -7.21
N LEU A 281 -25.62 6.20 -6.66
CA LEU A 281 -26.98 6.31 -7.22
C LEU A 281 -26.94 7.24 -8.45
N ARG A 282 -27.18 6.69 -9.63
CA ARG A 282 -27.04 7.40 -10.93
C ARG A 282 -28.15 8.40 -11.27
N HIS A 283 -29.22 8.52 -10.48
CA HIS A 283 -30.32 9.42 -10.83
C HIS A 283 -30.58 10.51 -9.80
N THR A 284 -30.53 11.75 -10.28
CA THR A 284 -31.08 13.03 -9.84
C THR A 284 -30.68 13.63 -8.49
N LEU A 285 -30.09 12.86 -7.59
CA LEU A 285 -29.53 13.38 -6.34
C LEU A 285 -28.16 12.70 -6.13
N HIS A 286 -27.10 13.48 -6.08
CA HIS A 286 -25.72 13.01 -5.85
C HIS A 286 -25.52 12.45 -4.44
N TYR A 287 -26.29 11.44 -4.04
CA TYR A 287 -26.09 10.75 -2.77
C TYR A 287 -25.24 9.51 -2.99
N SER A 288 -24.01 9.56 -2.51
CA SER A 288 -23.23 8.34 -2.28
C SER A 288 -23.62 7.77 -0.93
N PHE A 289 -24.18 6.57 -0.91
CA PHE A 289 -24.41 5.83 0.32
C PHE A 289 -23.18 4.98 0.63
N SER A 290 -22.56 5.19 1.79
CA SER A 290 -21.53 4.30 2.31
C SER A 290 -22.05 3.68 3.60
N GLY A 291 -22.16 2.36 3.64
CA GLY A 291 -22.61 1.62 4.81
C GLY A 291 -21.65 0.48 5.16
N ILE A 292 -21.53 0.18 6.45
CA ILE A 292 -20.87 -1.02 6.94
C ILE A 292 -22.00 -1.94 7.40
N VAL A 293 -22.11 -3.12 6.77
CA VAL A 293 -23.05 -4.16 7.20
C VAL A 293 -22.28 -5.19 7.99
N SER A 294 -22.64 -5.38 9.24
CA SER A 294 -21.81 -6.06 10.25
C SER A 294 -22.27 -7.48 10.60
N ASN A 295 -23.30 -8.01 9.94
CA ASN A 295 -23.82 -9.33 10.29
C ASN A 295 -24.26 -10.13 9.05
N ARG A 296 -24.05 -11.45 9.04
CA ARG A 296 -24.36 -12.33 7.89
C ARG A 296 -25.85 -12.28 7.51
N SER A 297 -26.75 -12.27 8.49
CA SER A 297 -28.19 -12.12 8.26
C SER A 297 -28.56 -10.75 7.71
N GLU A 298 -27.86 -9.70 8.14
CA GLU A 298 -28.05 -8.34 7.64
C GLU A 298 -27.48 -8.18 6.24
N ILE A 299 -26.36 -8.81 5.89
CA ILE A 299 -25.81 -8.81 4.53
C ILE A 299 -26.79 -9.46 3.56
N LEU A 300 -27.36 -10.62 3.91
CA LEU A 300 -28.36 -11.31 3.10
C LEU A 300 -29.67 -10.52 3.01
N SER A 301 -30.13 -9.94 4.12
CA SER A 301 -31.30 -9.07 4.20
C SER A 301 -31.09 -7.75 3.44
N PHE A 302 -29.94 -7.12 3.56
CA PHE A 302 -29.56 -5.93 2.81
C PHE A 302 -29.53 -6.21 1.31
N LEU A 303 -28.93 -7.31 0.88
CA LEU A 303 -28.93 -7.73 -0.52
C LEU A 303 -30.33 -8.05 -1.03
N SER A 304 -31.16 -8.75 -0.25
CA SER A 304 -32.56 -9.08 -0.62
C SER A 304 -33.46 -7.83 -0.61
N SER A 305 -33.34 -6.96 0.38
CA SER A 305 -34.12 -5.72 0.47
C SER A 305 -33.73 -4.72 -0.63
N PHE A 306 -32.46 -4.69 -1.02
CA PHE A 306 -32.00 -3.88 -2.13
C PHE A 306 -32.54 -4.39 -3.48
N PHE A 307 -32.64 -5.73 -3.66
CA PHE A 307 -33.29 -6.33 -4.83
C PHE A 307 -34.78 -5.96 -4.90
N PHE A 308 -35.50 -6.00 -3.78
CA PHE A 308 -36.92 -5.63 -3.74
C PHE A 308 -37.14 -4.15 -4.01
N SER A 309 -36.39 -3.25 -3.38
CA SER A 309 -36.53 -1.80 -3.62
C SER A 309 -36.19 -1.37 -5.03
N PHE A 310 -35.19 -2.00 -5.66
CA PHE A 310 -34.78 -1.65 -7.03
C PHE A 310 -35.75 -2.17 -8.10
N PHE A 311 -36.40 -3.32 -7.86
CA PHE A 311 -37.46 -3.83 -8.74
C PHE A 311 -38.72 -2.95 -8.71
N PHE A 312 -39.06 -2.36 -7.57
CA PHE A 312 -40.19 -1.44 -7.45
C PHE A 312 -39.93 -0.09 -8.14
N PHE A 313 -38.69 0.37 -8.20
CA PHE A 313 -38.34 1.65 -8.88
C PHE A 313 -38.18 1.52 -10.40
N LEU A 314 -38.01 0.32 -10.94
CA LEU A 314 -37.93 0.07 -12.40
C LEU A 314 -39.33 -0.19 -13.04
N LEU A 315 -40.39 -0.28 -12.23
CA LEU A 315 -41.79 -0.51 -12.66
C LEU A 315 -42.66 0.72 -12.50
N TRP A 316 -42.07 1.88 -12.18
CA TRP A 316 -42.75 3.21 -12.17
C TRP A 316 -41.90 4.16 -13.06
#